data_d58b5e2adda16791b1282fc4d92e7488
#
_entry.id   d58b5e2adda16791b1282fc4d92e7488
#
_cell.length_a   1.000
_cell.length_b   1.000
_cell.length_c   1.000
_cell.angle_alpha   90.00
_cell.angle_beta   90.00
_cell.angle_gamma   90.00
#
_symmetry.space_group_name_H-M   'P 1'
#
loop_
_entity.id
_entity.type
_entity.pdbx_description
1 polymer ?
#
loop_
_entity_poly.entity_id
_entity_poly.type
_entity_poly.pdbx_seq_one_letter_code
_entity_poly.pdbx_strand_id
1 'polypeptide(L)'
;MILCIPGLFCDEGLWNTNGEIPLSETMKECGYYPVYLRFNPGIHLSTNAKKMLDLVENLLNSPELENRTLDVISYSQGGLIFRSALYQSKQNGSQFSKRIRHALVINSPDGGSYIEKIGFWLGLGAESLPILPVHILGFIGNQRSDAIKDLSHGIIREEDWIQNDQMKRYLNDLYFGELDDVNATQIYSLVTKTESKWSSWIGDGIVEKPSLTLLSDKVYRKKSNPESRVHCLFETSHYQVMAHPQTSRILRGTLNDRINF
;
A
#
# COMPACT_ATOMS: atom_id res chain seq x y z
N MET A 1 3.34 -10.11 -15.64
CA MET A 1 2.58 -8.86 -15.44
C MET A 1 2.66 -8.48 -13.96
N ILE A 2 2.78 -7.19 -13.65
CA ILE A 2 2.74 -6.67 -12.28
C ILE A 2 1.70 -5.54 -12.19
N LEU A 3 0.76 -5.66 -11.26
CA LEU A 3 -0.25 -4.63 -10.97
C LEU A 3 0.31 -3.63 -9.98
N CYS A 4 0.30 -2.36 -10.34
CA CYS A 4 0.82 -1.25 -9.55
C CYS A 4 -0.35 -0.44 -8.98
N ILE A 5 -0.55 -0.50 -7.65
CA ILE A 5 -1.66 0.18 -6.96
C ILE A 5 -1.08 1.38 -6.20
N PRO A 6 -1.33 2.62 -6.66
CA PRO A 6 -0.73 3.81 -6.09
C PRO A 6 -1.37 4.22 -4.75
N GLY A 7 -0.73 5.16 -4.07
CA GLY A 7 -1.26 5.82 -2.89
C GLY A 7 -2.28 6.93 -3.23
N LEU A 8 -2.76 7.58 -2.17
CA LEU A 8 -3.67 8.73 -2.26
C LEU A 8 -3.04 9.85 -3.10
N PHE A 9 -3.76 10.37 -4.08
CA PHE A 9 -3.32 11.42 -5.02
C PHE A 9 -2.09 11.08 -5.87
N CYS A 10 -1.69 9.83 -5.93
CA CYS A 10 -0.60 9.39 -6.78
C CYS A 10 -1.15 8.84 -8.09
N ASP A 11 -0.35 9.00 -9.14
CA ASP A 11 -0.54 8.44 -10.45
C ASP A 11 0.65 7.54 -10.84
N GLU A 12 0.75 7.18 -12.11
CA GLU A 12 1.86 6.37 -12.62
C GLU A 12 3.24 7.03 -12.50
N GLY A 13 3.30 8.35 -12.33
CA GLY A 13 4.54 9.10 -12.07
C GLY A 13 5.23 8.64 -10.78
N LEU A 14 4.47 8.14 -9.81
CA LEU A 14 5.00 7.57 -8.57
C LEU A 14 6.05 6.47 -8.81
N TRP A 15 5.85 5.64 -9.82
CA TRP A 15 6.72 4.50 -10.12
C TRP A 15 7.98 4.91 -10.90
N ASN A 16 8.02 6.17 -11.37
CA ASN A 16 9.11 6.78 -12.10
C ASN A 16 9.85 7.85 -11.27
N THR A 17 9.67 7.85 -9.94
CA THR A 17 10.35 8.81 -9.05
C THR A 17 11.86 8.71 -9.19
N ASN A 18 12.52 9.87 -9.16
CA ASN A 18 13.97 10.00 -9.31
C ASN A 18 14.70 9.34 -8.13
N GLY A 19 15.12 8.10 -8.32
CA GLY A 19 16.05 7.34 -7.49
C GLY A 19 17.23 6.90 -8.34
N GLU A 20 18.12 6.06 -7.80
CA GLU A 20 19.20 5.46 -8.62
C GLU A 20 18.62 4.67 -9.80
N ILE A 21 17.56 3.92 -9.56
CA ILE A 21 16.80 3.18 -10.59
C ILE A 21 15.32 3.28 -10.23
N PRO A 22 14.47 3.86 -11.10
CA PRO A 22 13.03 3.89 -10.90
C PRO A 22 12.43 2.48 -10.75
N LEU A 23 11.39 2.35 -9.95
CA LEU A 23 10.73 1.05 -9.75
C LEU A 23 10.14 0.50 -11.06
N SER A 24 9.63 1.38 -11.93
CA SER A 24 9.14 1.00 -13.26
C SER A 24 10.24 0.36 -14.13
N GLU A 25 11.48 0.85 -14.03
CA GLU A 25 12.61 0.30 -14.76
C GLU A 25 13.06 -1.01 -14.14
N THR A 26 13.13 -1.09 -12.81
CA THR A 26 13.40 -2.35 -12.09
C THR A 26 12.42 -3.46 -12.50
N MET A 27 11.12 -3.15 -12.62
CA MET A 27 10.12 -4.12 -13.09
C MET A 27 10.42 -4.61 -14.52
N LYS A 28 10.73 -3.68 -15.43
CA LYS A 28 11.04 -4.01 -16.83
C LYS A 28 12.32 -4.85 -16.95
N GLU A 29 13.37 -4.49 -16.23
CA GLU A 29 14.61 -5.25 -16.19
C GLU A 29 14.42 -6.69 -15.68
N CYS A 30 13.47 -6.89 -14.75
CA CYS A 30 13.05 -8.22 -14.29
C CYS A 30 12.12 -8.94 -15.29
N GLY A 31 11.85 -8.36 -16.46
CA GLY A 31 11.00 -8.94 -17.49
C GLY A 31 9.51 -8.83 -17.23
N TYR A 32 9.09 -7.84 -16.39
CA TYR A 32 7.69 -7.59 -16.10
C TYR A 32 7.11 -6.45 -16.91
N TYR A 33 5.83 -6.60 -17.24
CA TYR A 33 5.04 -5.54 -17.81
C TYR A 33 4.22 -4.88 -16.69
N PRO A 34 4.49 -3.62 -16.30
CA PRO A 34 3.73 -2.92 -15.29
C PRO A 34 2.36 -2.49 -15.83
N VAL A 35 1.33 -2.72 -15.03
CA VAL A 35 -0.05 -2.26 -15.26
C VAL A 35 -0.39 -1.28 -14.14
N TYR A 36 -0.56 -0.01 -14.48
CA TYR A 36 -0.81 1.04 -13.51
C TYR A 36 -2.30 1.24 -13.28
N LEU A 37 -2.71 1.17 -12.02
CA LEU A 37 -4.08 1.44 -11.63
C LEU A 37 -4.27 2.94 -11.39
N ARG A 38 -5.39 3.48 -11.87
CA ARG A 38 -5.91 4.78 -11.45
C ARG A 38 -7.27 4.59 -10.80
N PHE A 39 -7.52 5.26 -9.70
CA PHE A 39 -8.78 5.19 -8.98
C PHE A 39 -9.25 6.56 -8.50
N ASN A 40 -10.52 6.67 -8.13
CA ASN A 40 -11.08 7.90 -7.58
C ASN A 40 -10.69 8.04 -6.10
N PRO A 41 -9.86 9.03 -5.72
CA PRO A 41 -9.40 9.18 -4.33
C PRO A 41 -10.48 9.72 -3.38
N GLY A 42 -11.67 10.03 -3.87
CA GLY A 42 -12.76 10.63 -3.07
C GLY A 42 -13.80 9.64 -2.55
N ILE A 43 -13.86 8.42 -3.11
CA ILE A 43 -14.85 7.40 -2.73
C ILE A 43 -14.25 6.35 -1.80
N HIS A 44 -15.10 5.59 -1.13
CA HIS A 44 -14.68 4.50 -0.23
C HIS A 44 -13.64 3.57 -0.83
N LEU A 45 -12.69 3.12 -0.01
CA LEU A 45 -11.61 2.21 -0.44
C LEU A 45 -12.17 0.89 -0.95
N SER A 46 -13.19 0.35 -0.29
CA SER A 46 -13.84 -0.90 -0.68
C SER A 46 -14.59 -0.77 -2.02
N THR A 47 -15.14 0.41 -2.34
CA THR A 47 -15.73 0.66 -3.66
C THR A 47 -14.67 0.69 -4.77
N ASN A 48 -13.51 1.33 -4.52
CA ASN A 48 -12.38 1.29 -5.44
C ASN A 48 -11.84 -0.13 -5.60
N ALA A 49 -11.75 -0.88 -4.51
CA ALA A 49 -11.28 -2.26 -4.49
C ALA A 49 -12.20 -3.18 -5.32
N LYS A 50 -13.53 -3.01 -5.21
CA LYS A 50 -14.50 -3.75 -6.03
C LYS A 50 -14.27 -3.50 -7.52
N LYS A 51 -14.18 -2.23 -7.91
CA LYS A 51 -13.94 -1.86 -9.30
C LYS A 51 -12.60 -2.40 -9.82
N MET A 52 -11.57 -2.35 -8.99
CA MET A 52 -10.27 -2.95 -9.31
C MET A 52 -10.38 -4.45 -9.49
N LEU A 53 -11.07 -5.16 -8.57
CA LEU A 53 -11.26 -6.60 -8.64
C LEU A 53 -11.97 -6.99 -9.93
N ASP A 54 -13.11 -6.35 -10.24
CA ASP A 54 -13.87 -6.58 -11.46
C ASP A 54 -13.01 -6.37 -12.73
N LEU A 55 -12.23 -5.29 -12.76
CA LEU A 55 -11.34 -4.97 -13.88
C LEU A 55 -10.24 -6.02 -14.05
N VAL A 56 -9.57 -6.41 -12.97
CA VAL A 56 -8.45 -7.35 -13.01
C VAL A 56 -8.95 -8.75 -13.31
N GLU A 57 -10.09 -9.17 -12.79
CA GLU A 57 -10.71 -10.46 -13.13
C GLU A 57 -11.08 -10.54 -14.61
N ASN A 58 -11.69 -9.50 -15.16
CA ASN A 58 -11.98 -9.43 -16.58
C ASN A 58 -10.71 -9.53 -17.43
N LEU A 59 -9.63 -8.87 -17.00
CA LEU A 59 -8.35 -8.94 -17.67
C LEU A 59 -7.74 -10.35 -17.59
N LEU A 60 -7.75 -10.97 -16.41
CA LEU A 60 -7.18 -12.30 -16.18
C LEU A 60 -7.98 -13.43 -16.83
N ASN A 61 -9.26 -13.21 -17.12
CA ASN A 61 -10.12 -14.14 -17.82
C ASN A 61 -10.06 -14.00 -19.36
N SER A 62 -9.26 -13.05 -19.86
CA SER A 62 -8.99 -12.97 -21.30
C SER A 62 -8.21 -14.21 -21.78
N PRO A 63 -8.40 -14.68 -23.03
CA PRO A 63 -7.71 -15.87 -23.54
C PRO A 63 -6.19 -15.82 -23.44
N GLU A 64 -5.61 -14.62 -23.53
CA GLU A 64 -4.17 -14.40 -23.48
C GLU A 64 -3.60 -14.53 -22.06
N LEU A 65 -4.44 -14.35 -21.03
CA LEU A 65 -4.04 -14.31 -19.63
C LEU A 65 -4.71 -15.37 -18.74
N GLU A 66 -5.57 -16.22 -19.28
CA GLU A 66 -6.41 -17.18 -18.53
C GLU A 66 -5.62 -18.03 -17.53
N ASN A 67 -4.41 -18.45 -17.88
CA ASN A 67 -3.54 -19.28 -17.01
C ASN A 67 -2.33 -18.51 -16.46
N ARG A 68 -2.33 -17.18 -16.54
CA ARG A 68 -1.22 -16.36 -16.04
C ARG A 68 -1.44 -15.95 -14.59
N THR A 69 -0.37 -15.93 -13.84
CA THR A 69 -0.30 -15.29 -12.53
C THR A 69 0.11 -13.82 -12.67
N LEU A 70 -0.23 -13.03 -11.65
CA LEU A 70 0.22 -11.64 -11.56
C LEU A 70 1.01 -11.44 -10.26
N ASP A 71 1.86 -10.44 -10.28
CA ASP A 71 2.43 -9.87 -9.07
C ASP A 71 1.74 -8.54 -8.76
N VAL A 72 1.78 -8.14 -7.51
CA VAL A 72 1.18 -6.89 -7.07
C VAL A 72 2.22 -6.05 -6.33
N ILE A 73 2.29 -4.77 -6.63
CA ILE A 73 2.99 -3.78 -5.82
C ILE A 73 1.98 -2.71 -5.42
N SER A 74 1.85 -2.48 -4.13
CA SER A 74 0.92 -1.49 -3.58
C SER A 74 1.64 -0.52 -2.66
N TYR A 75 1.23 0.74 -2.70
CA TYR A 75 1.84 1.79 -1.91
C TYR A 75 0.77 2.56 -1.12
N SER A 76 1.04 2.81 0.18
CA SER A 76 0.19 3.64 1.03
C SER A 76 -1.27 3.19 1.02
N GLN A 77 -2.22 4.07 0.71
CA GLN A 77 -3.64 3.76 0.55
C GLN A 77 -3.89 2.58 -0.41
N GLY A 78 -3.03 2.40 -1.41
CA GLY A 78 -3.11 1.27 -2.34
C GLY A 78 -3.00 -0.09 -1.65
N GLY A 79 -2.31 -0.16 -0.50
CA GLY A 79 -2.26 -1.36 0.34
C GLY A 79 -3.62 -1.72 0.93
N LEU A 80 -4.38 -0.73 1.39
CA LEU A 80 -5.75 -0.94 1.90
C LEU A 80 -6.72 -1.34 0.77
N ILE A 81 -6.61 -0.72 -0.41
CA ILE A 81 -7.40 -1.10 -1.60
C ILE A 81 -7.11 -2.56 -1.98
N PHE A 82 -5.84 -2.95 -1.98
CA PHE A 82 -5.43 -4.32 -2.27
C PHE A 82 -5.99 -5.32 -1.25
N ARG A 83 -5.88 -5.03 0.05
CA ARG A 83 -6.46 -5.86 1.12
C ARG A 83 -7.97 -5.98 0.98
N SER A 84 -8.66 -4.87 0.69
CA SER A 84 -10.09 -4.86 0.45
C SER A 84 -10.50 -5.75 -0.74
N ALA A 85 -9.75 -5.68 -1.84
CA ALA A 85 -10.01 -6.55 -3.00
C ALA A 85 -9.80 -8.03 -2.68
N LEU A 86 -8.78 -8.37 -1.91
CA LEU A 86 -8.54 -9.73 -1.43
C LEU A 86 -9.68 -10.22 -0.53
N TYR A 87 -10.13 -9.39 0.40
CA TYR A 87 -11.27 -9.70 1.25
C TYR A 87 -12.53 -10.00 0.41
N GLN A 88 -12.87 -9.09 -0.50
CA GLN A 88 -14.03 -9.26 -1.39
C GLN A 88 -13.90 -10.50 -2.29
N SER A 89 -12.71 -10.76 -2.82
CA SER A 89 -12.41 -11.96 -3.60
C SER A 89 -12.72 -13.25 -2.82
N LYS A 90 -12.32 -13.31 -1.54
CA LYS A 90 -12.62 -14.46 -0.68
C LYS A 90 -14.13 -14.61 -0.44
N GLN A 91 -14.85 -13.51 -0.20
CA GLN A 91 -16.29 -13.52 0.03
C GLN A 91 -17.07 -13.99 -1.21
N ASN A 92 -16.65 -13.57 -2.39
CA ASN A 92 -17.33 -13.88 -3.66
C ASN A 92 -16.88 -15.21 -4.29
N GLY A 93 -15.95 -15.95 -3.65
CA GLY A 93 -15.41 -17.19 -4.21
C GLY A 93 -14.54 -16.99 -5.46
N SER A 94 -14.06 -15.76 -5.68
CA SER A 94 -13.18 -15.41 -6.78
C SER A 94 -11.82 -16.11 -6.68
N GLN A 95 -11.18 -16.34 -7.82
CA GLN A 95 -9.84 -16.93 -7.90
C GLN A 95 -8.73 -15.86 -7.85
N PHE A 96 -9.05 -14.59 -7.66
CA PHE A 96 -8.09 -13.49 -7.71
C PHE A 96 -6.89 -13.72 -6.78
N SER A 97 -7.13 -14.04 -5.50
CA SER A 97 -6.06 -14.29 -4.53
C SER A 97 -5.12 -15.43 -4.93
N LYS A 98 -5.65 -16.49 -5.56
CA LYS A 98 -4.88 -17.64 -6.05
C LYS A 98 -4.06 -17.33 -7.30
N ARG A 99 -4.40 -16.27 -8.01
CA ARG A 99 -3.68 -15.82 -9.20
C ARG A 99 -2.51 -14.90 -8.84
N ILE A 100 -2.40 -14.46 -7.56
CA ILE A 100 -1.31 -13.62 -7.09
C ILE A 100 -0.12 -14.49 -6.71
N ARG A 101 0.99 -14.29 -7.39
CA ARG A 101 2.24 -14.99 -7.12
C ARG A 101 3.01 -14.34 -5.96
N HIS A 102 3.24 -13.03 -6.04
CA HIS A 102 3.86 -12.23 -4.99
C HIS A 102 3.15 -10.89 -4.84
N ALA A 103 3.13 -10.38 -3.63
CA ALA A 103 2.68 -9.03 -3.33
C ALA A 103 3.75 -8.28 -2.53
N LEU A 104 4.10 -7.08 -2.97
CA LEU A 104 4.95 -6.15 -2.24
C LEU A 104 4.09 -4.99 -1.74
N VAL A 105 4.00 -4.84 -0.42
CA VAL A 105 3.18 -3.80 0.23
C VAL A 105 4.10 -2.78 0.87
N ILE A 106 4.01 -1.52 0.44
CA ILE A 106 4.92 -0.44 0.83
C ILE A 106 4.14 0.62 1.62
N ASN A 107 4.59 0.92 2.84
CA ASN A 107 4.04 1.96 3.73
C ASN A 107 2.50 1.96 3.82
N SER A 108 1.89 0.77 3.89
CA SER A 108 0.44 0.65 4.05
C SER A 108 0.01 1.06 5.46
N PRO A 109 -0.99 1.97 5.60
CA PRO A 109 -1.51 2.39 6.90
C PRO A 109 -2.54 1.38 7.44
N ASP A 110 -2.09 0.15 7.71
CA ASP A 110 -2.95 -0.99 8.03
C ASP A 110 -3.83 -0.79 9.27
N GLY A 111 -3.42 0.07 10.20
CA GLY A 111 -4.19 0.45 11.38
C GLY A 111 -4.87 1.83 11.26
N GLY A 112 -4.84 2.43 10.08
CA GLY A 112 -5.28 3.80 9.83
C GLY A 112 -4.13 4.81 9.93
N SER A 113 -4.44 6.07 9.65
CA SER A 113 -3.49 7.18 9.69
C SER A 113 -4.12 8.41 10.33
N TYR A 114 -3.38 9.10 11.19
CA TYR A 114 -3.81 10.39 11.72
C TYR A 114 -3.68 11.48 10.65
N ILE A 115 -4.75 11.73 9.95
CA ILE A 115 -4.80 12.76 8.88
C ILE A 115 -4.43 14.15 9.40
N GLU A 116 -4.66 14.41 10.69
CA GLU A 116 -4.26 15.67 11.33
C GLU A 116 -2.73 15.92 11.27
N LYS A 117 -1.91 14.86 11.19
CA LYS A 117 -0.47 15.00 10.99
C LYS A 117 -0.14 15.47 9.58
N ILE A 118 -0.92 15.14 8.58
CA ILE A 118 -0.73 15.67 7.24
C ILE A 118 -0.83 17.19 7.26
N GLY A 119 -1.81 17.74 7.98
CA GLY A 119 -1.95 19.18 8.19
C GLY A 119 -0.76 19.81 8.95
N PHE A 120 -0.26 19.12 9.95
CA PHE A 120 0.91 19.58 10.74
C PHE A 120 2.19 19.64 9.88
N TRP A 121 2.47 18.60 9.10
CA TRP A 121 3.64 18.55 8.22
C TRP A 121 3.54 19.54 7.06
N LEU A 122 2.33 19.80 6.55
CA LEU A 122 2.09 20.86 5.57
C LEU A 122 2.35 22.27 6.15
N GLY A 123 2.07 22.45 7.44
CA GLY A 123 2.36 23.72 8.15
C GLY A 123 3.84 23.94 8.48
N LEU A 124 4.61 22.86 8.65
CA LEU A 124 6.02 22.92 9.06
C LEU A 124 7.03 22.95 7.92
N GLY A 125 6.65 22.63 6.69
CA GLY A 125 7.67 22.49 5.68
C GLY A 125 7.24 22.30 4.24
N ALA A 126 6.41 23.20 3.71
CA ALA A 126 6.20 23.25 2.26
C ALA A 126 7.51 23.42 1.47
N GLU A 127 8.59 23.89 2.13
CA GLU A 127 9.90 24.13 1.51
C GLU A 127 10.81 22.89 1.45
N SER A 128 10.58 21.86 2.27
CA SER A 128 11.45 20.68 2.36
C SER A 128 10.87 19.38 1.77
N LEU A 129 9.61 19.40 1.31
CA LEU A 129 8.96 18.26 0.63
C LEU A 129 8.66 18.63 -0.83
N PRO A 130 9.58 18.32 -1.77
CA PRO A 130 9.45 18.79 -3.17
C PRO A 130 8.28 18.19 -3.95
N ILE A 131 7.42 17.35 -3.36
CA ILE A 131 6.37 16.63 -4.08
C ILE A 131 5.07 16.51 -3.25
N LEU A 132 4.73 17.50 -2.45
CA LEU A 132 3.35 17.56 -1.95
C LEU A 132 2.54 18.43 -2.92
N PRO A 133 1.69 17.86 -3.79
CA PRO A 133 0.90 18.67 -4.72
C PRO A 133 -0.03 19.59 -3.92
N VAL A 134 -0.15 20.84 -4.37
CA VAL A 134 -1.07 21.85 -3.83
C VAL A 134 -2.53 21.32 -3.73
N HIS A 135 -2.87 20.31 -4.51
CA HIS A 135 -4.13 19.57 -4.44
C HIS A 135 -4.42 18.91 -3.10
N ILE A 136 -3.39 18.53 -2.32
CA ILE A 136 -3.58 17.97 -0.96
C ILE A 136 -4.13 19.02 -0.01
N LEU A 137 -3.75 20.31 -0.16
CA LEU A 137 -4.28 21.40 0.66
C LEU A 137 -5.79 21.63 0.46
N GLY A 138 -6.26 21.52 -0.79
CA GLY A 138 -7.70 21.62 -1.08
C GLY A 138 -8.51 20.45 -0.54
N PHE A 139 -7.87 19.29 -0.40
CA PHE A 139 -8.53 18.06 0.05
C PHE A 139 -8.57 17.92 1.58
N ILE A 140 -7.56 18.43 2.29
CA ILE A 140 -7.57 18.50 3.77
C ILE A 140 -8.69 19.43 4.24
N GLY A 141 -9.00 20.48 3.48
CA GLY A 141 -10.18 21.32 3.71
C GLY A 141 -11.52 20.58 3.54
N ASN A 142 -11.52 19.45 2.87
CA ASN A 142 -12.70 18.61 2.67
C ASN A 142 -12.59 17.30 3.48
N GLN A 143 -12.40 17.40 4.79
CA GLN A 143 -12.32 16.28 5.75
C GLN A 143 -13.51 15.30 5.71
N ARG A 144 -14.40 15.44 4.74
CA ARG A 144 -15.65 14.69 4.59
C ARG A 144 -15.59 13.62 3.50
N SER A 145 -14.46 13.45 2.76
CA SER A 145 -14.45 12.40 1.74
C SER A 145 -14.38 11.01 2.39
N ASP A 146 -15.12 10.09 1.82
CA ASP A 146 -15.23 8.72 2.35
C ASP A 146 -13.88 8.00 2.37
N ALA A 147 -13.04 8.21 1.34
CA ALA A 147 -11.69 7.65 1.31
C ALA A 147 -10.81 8.13 2.48
N ILE A 148 -10.96 9.38 2.90
CA ILE A 148 -10.20 9.92 4.04
C ILE A 148 -10.67 9.30 5.35
N LYS A 149 -11.98 9.10 5.52
CA LYS A 149 -12.54 8.41 6.68
C LYS A 149 -12.03 6.96 6.76
N ASP A 150 -12.09 6.24 5.66
CA ASP A 150 -11.59 4.87 5.57
C ASP A 150 -10.08 4.80 5.88
N LEU A 151 -9.30 5.71 5.28
CA LEU A 151 -7.86 5.80 5.51
C LEU A 151 -7.51 6.10 6.96
N SER A 152 -8.27 6.99 7.61
CA SER A 152 -8.06 7.34 9.02
C SER A 152 -8.21 6.14 9.95
N HIS A 153 -9.07 5.20 9.61
CA HIS A 153 -9.42 4.06 10.45
C HIS A 153 -8.91 2.72 9.91
N GLY A 154 -8.25 2.68 8.76
CA GLY A 154 -7.80 1.44 8.11
C GLY A 154 -8.98 0.58 7.64
N ILE A 155 -10.12 1.19 7.29
CA ILE A 155 -11.33 0.49 6.88
C ILE A 155 -11.14 -0.11 5.48
N ILE A 156 -11.43 -1.41 5.35
CA ILE A 156 -11.33 -2.15 4.09
C ILE A 156 -12.65 -2.80 3.65
N ARG A 157 -13.72 -2.74 4.48
CA ARG A 157 -15.00 -3.37 4.20
C ARG A 157 -16.16 -2.38 4.24
N GLU A 158 -17.19 -2.67 3.46
CA GLU A 158 -18.41 -1.87 3.43
C GLU A 158 -19.16 -1.92 4.77
N GLU A 159 -19.17 -3.05 5.43
CA GLU A 159 -19.84 -3.26 6.72
C GLU A 159 -19.28 -2.37 7.84
N ASP A 160 -18.02 -1.95 7.69
CA ASP A 160 -17.37 -1.10 8.68
C ASP A 160 -17.75 0.39 8.53
N TRP A 161 -18.29 0.83 7.39
CA TRP A 161 -18.69 2.23 7.17
C TRP A 161 -19.84 2.65 8.08
N ILE A 162 -20.83 1.78 8.23
CA ILE A 162 -22.12 2.07 8.90
C ILE A 162 -21.93 2.22 10.42
N GLN A 163 -20.90 1.61 10.98
CA GLN A 163 -20.66 1.55 12.41
C GLN A 163 -19.80 2.69 12.95
N ASN A 164 -19.09 3.42 12.10
CA ASN A 164 -18.04 4.35 12.50
C ASN A 164 -18.35 5.83 12.20
N ASP A 165 -19.56 6.30 12.51
CA ASP A 165 -19.90 7.73 12.46
C ASP A 165 -19.20 8.54 13.57
N GLN A 166 -18.43 7.89 14.45
CA GLN A 166 -17.67 8.52 15.51
C GLN A 166 -16.17 8.41 15.22
N MET A 167 -15.53 9.55 15.10
CA MET A 167 -14.08 9.74 15.04
C MET A 167 -13.40 9.20 16.33
N LYS A 168 -13.40 7.90 16.52
CA LYS A 168 -12.57 7.26 17.54
C LYS A 168 -11.17 7.11 16.97
N ARG A 169 -10.25 7.90 17.50
CA ARG A 169 -8.83 7.92 17.16
C ARG A 169 -8.07 6.72 17.75
N TYR A 170 -8.39 5.53 17.30
CA TYR A 170 -7.69 4.33 17.77
C TYR A 170 -7.11 3.56 16.58
N LEU A 171 -5.94 3.00 16.81
CA LEU A 171 -5.39 1.96 15.94
C LEU A 171 -6.41 0.82 15.84
N ASN A 172 -7.02 0.66 14.68
CA ASN A 172 -8.01 -0.38 14.45
C ASN A 172 -7.32 -1.63 13.92
N ASP A 173 -7.56 -2.73 14.59
CA ASP A 173 -7.09 -4.04 14.14
C ASP A 173 -8.15 -4.68 13.25
N LEU A 174 -8.23 -4.22 12.01
CA LEU A 174 -9.18 -4.70 11.01
C LEU A 174 -8.49 -5.68 10.05
N TYR A 175 -8.07 -6.84 10.58
CA TYR A 175 -7.53 -7.92 9.79
C TYR A 175 -8.49 -9.12 9.78
N PHE A 176 -8.85 -9.61 8.61
CA PHE A 176 -9.86 -10.64 8.37
C PHE A 176 -9.31 -11.88 7.66
N GLY A 177 -7.99 -12.07 7.69
CA GLY A 177 -7.32 -13.20 7.04
C GLY A 177 -7.13 -13.04 5.53
N GLU A 178 -7.38 -11.85 4.98
CA GLU A 178 -7.36 -11.60 3.53
C GLU A 178 -5.99 -11.83 2.88
N LEU A 179 -4.90 -11.66 3.64
CA LEU A 179 -3.53 -11.90 3.16
C LEU A 179 -2.98 -13.30 3.49
N ASP A 180 -3.73 -14.17 4.18
CA ASP A 180 -3.19 -15.44 4.69
C ASP A 180 -2.61 -16.32 3.58
N ASP A 181 -3.30 -16.39 2.44
CA ASP A 181 -2.92 -17.25 1.30
C ASP A 181 -2.04 -16.52 0.27
N VAL A 182 -1.70 -15.25 0.50
CA VAL A 182 -0.91 -14.44 -0.41
C VAL A 182 0.56 -14.45 0.00
N ASN A 183 1.46 -14.75 -0.93
CA ASN A 183 2.89 -14.64 -0.72
C ASN A 183 3.30 -13.15 -0.71
N ALA A 184 3.22 -12.52 0.48
CA ALA A 184 3.38 -11.09 0.63
C ALA A 184 4.67 -10.72 1.38
N THR A 185 5.26 -9.59 0.98
CA THR A 185 6.41 -8.93 1.60
C THR A 185 6.05 -7.49 1.92
N GLN A 186 6.49 -6.99 3.07
CA GLN A 186 6.23 -5.64 3.53
C GLN A 186 7.50 -4.81 3.53
N ILE A 187 7.41 -3.57 3.05
CA ILE A 187 8.38 -2.52 3.30
C ILE A 187 7.67 -1.42 4.09
N TYR A 188 8.26 -0.98 5.19
CA TYR A 188 7.86 0.24 5.85
C TYR A 188 9.08 1.12 6.12
N SER A 189 8.85 2.42 6.22
CA SER A 189 9.92 3.38 6.46
C SER A 189 9.71 4.15 7.75
N LEU A 190 10.79 4.68 8.30
CA LEU A 190 10.81 5.55 9.47
C LEU A 190 11.73 6.72 9.19
N VAL A 191 11.27 7.94 9.48
CA VAL A 191 12.10 9.15 9.32
C VAL A 191 13.25 9.24 10.33
N THR A 192 13.25 8.42 11.37
CA THR A 192 14.28 8.38 12.40
C THR A 192 15.40 7.40 12.05
N LYS A 193 16.59 7.63 12.62
CA LYS A 193 17.78 6.76 12.47
C LYS A 193 17.62 5.42 13.16
N THR A 194 16.88 5.40 14.25
CA THR A 194 16.72 4.22 15.11
C THR A 194 15.30 4.16 15.65
N GLU A 195 14.91 2.99 16.13
CA GLU A 195 13.65 2.83 16.84
C GLU A 195 13.72 3.48 18.23
N SER A 196 12.71 4.29 18.52
CA SER A 196 12.54 4.98 19.79
C SER A 196 11.07 5.24 20.07
N LYS A 197 10.71 5.75 21.25
CA LYS A 197 9.34 6.20 21.53
C LYS A 197 8.86 7.27 20.53
N TRP A 198 9.77 8.15 20.11
CA TRP A 198 9.51 9.20 19.12
C TRP A 198 9.27 8.60 17.72
N SER A 199 10.04 7.58 17.32
CA SER A 199 9.84 6.91 16.03
C SER A 199 8.49 6.25 15.95
N SER A 200 7.95 5.74 17.05
CA SER A 200 6.62 5.14 17.09
C SER A 200 5.52 6.15 16.78
N TRP A 201 5.68 7.40 17.24
CA TRP A 201 4.69 8.45 17.00
C TRP A 201 4.86 9.14 15.64
N ILE A 202 6.10 9.39 15.20
CA ILE A 202 6.38 10.07 13.93
C ILE A 202 6.18 9.12 12.75
N GLY A 203 6.60 7.85 12.90
CA GLY A 203 6.51 6.85 11.84
C GLY A 203 7.35 7.24 10.61
N ASP A 204 6.72 7.22 9.44
CA ASP A 204 7.32 7.66 8.18
C ASP A 204 7.05 9.14 7.84
N GLY A 205 6.50 9.88 8.82
CA GLY A 205 6.11 11.28 8.69
C GLY A 205 4.63 11.49 8.36
N ILE A 206 3.92 10.50 7.89
CA ILE A 206 2.47 10.53 7.57
C ILE A 206 1.73 9.48 8.38
N VAL A 207 2.26 8.27 8.44
CA VAL A 207 1.67 7.12 9.12
C VAL A 207 2.53 6.73 10.32
N GLU A 208 1.92 6.49 11.46
CA GLU A 208 2.61 6.07 12.67
C GLU A 208 3.15 4.65 12.54
N LYS A 209 4.28 4.36 13.21
CA LYS A 209 4.88 3.03 13.20
C LYS A 209 3.88 1.92 13.62
N PRO A 210 3.06 2.04 14.68
CA PRO A 210 2.11 0.99 15.03
C PRO A 210 1.12 0.64 13.91
N SER A 211 0.70 1.62 13.11
CA SER A 211 -0.13 1.38 11.93
C SER A 211 0.65 0.70 10.80
N LEU A 212 1.85 1.21 10.49
CA LEU A 212 2.73 0.64 9.47
C LEU A 212 3.11 -0.82 9.77
N THR A 213 3.24 -1.19 11.06
CA THR A 213 3.70 -2.51 11.48
C THR A 213 2.59 -3.43 12.01
N LEU A 214 1.33 -3.01 11.93
CA LEU A 214 0.19 -3.75 12.50
C LEU A 214 0.16 -5.21 12.03
N LEU A 215 0.46 -5.47 10.79
CA LEU A 215 0.41 -6.80 10.19
C LEU A 215 1.78 -7.49 10.12
N SER A 216 2.87 -6.83 10.53
CA SER A 216 4.24 -7.38 10.41
C SER A 216 4.36 -8.76 11.06
N ASP A 217 4.03 -8.87 12.35
CA ASP A 217 4.13 -10.12 13.08
C ASP A 217 2.89 -11.02 12.92
N LYS A 218 1.73 -10.43 12.64
CA LYS A 218 0.49 -11.18 12.48
C LYS A 218 0.42 -11.95 11.18
N VAL A 219 1.01 -11.39 10.12
CA VAL A 219 0.87 -11.87 8.74
C VAL A 219 2.21 -12.12 8.08
N TYR A 220 2.98 -11.06 7.85
CA TYR A 220 4.15 -11.16 6.98
C TYR A 220 5.23 -12.09 7.54
N ARG A 221 5.59 -11.98 8.81
CA ARG A 221 6.58 -12.87 9.46
C ARG A 221 6.11 -14.30 9.70
N LYS A 222 4.82 -14.58 9.51
CA LYS A 222 4.29 -15.96 9.56
C LYS A 222 4.46 -16.71 8.24
N LYS A 223 4.85 -16.01 7.16
CA LYS A 223 5.15 -16.61 5.88
C LYS A 223 6.49 -17.35 5.90
N SER A 224 6.73 -18.16 4.88
CA SER A 224 8.06 -18.78 4.67
C SER A 224 9.15 -17.70 4.60
N ASN A 225 10.33 -17.97 5.17
CA ASN A 225 11.46 -17.05 5.25
C ASN A 225 11.12 -15.72 5.96
N PRO A 226 10.75 -15.74 7.26
CA PRO A 226 10.24 -14.57 7.99
C PRO A 226 11.16 -13.35 7.91
N GLU A 227 12.48 -13.54 7.95
CA GLU A 227 13.48 -12.47 7.92
C GLU A 227 13.46 -11.64 6.62
N SER A 228 13.01 -12.25 5.53
CA SER A 228 12.91 -11.58 4.22
C SER A 228 11.53 -10.98 3.95
N ARG A 229 10.60 -11.02 4.90
CA ARG A 229 9.20 -10.62 4.70
C ARG A 229 8.87 -9.23 5.20
N VAL A 230 9.69 -8.67 6.06
CA VAL A 230 9.45 -7.34 6.64
C VAL A 230 10.74 -6.53 6.62
N HIS A 231 10.74 -5.44 5.91
CA HIS A 231 11.89 -4.56 5.76
C HIS A 231 11.56 -3.17 6.31
N CYS A 232 12.43 -2.67 7.21
CA CYS A 232 12.36 -1.30 7.73
C CYS A 232 13.43 -0.45 7.07
N LEU A 233 13.06 0.67 6.48
CA LEU A 233 13.99 1.66 5.92
C LEU A 233 14.04 2.88 6.85
N PHE A 234 15.18 3.06 7.52
CA PHE A 234 15.40 4.22 8.38
C PHE A 234 15.78 5.48 7.60
N GLU A 235 15.66 6.65 8.24
CA GLU A 235 15.95 7.96 7.65
C GLU A 235 15.20 8.19 6.32
N THR A 236 14.01 7.60 6.21
CA THR A 236 13.24 7.55 4.97
C THR A 236 11.80 7.95 5.25
N SER A 237 11.33 8.99 4.58
CA SER A 237 9.94 9.46 4.69
C SER A 237 8.98 8.62 3.85
N HIS A 238 7.67 8.86 4.06
CA HIS A 238 6.59 8.20 3.33
C HIS A 238 6.81 8.17 1.81
N TYR A 239 7.22 9.28 1.22
CA TYR A 239 7.45 9.37 -0.24
C TYR A 239 8.85 8.92 -0.65
N GLN A 240 9.87 9.19 0.16
CA GLN A 240 11.25 8.82 -0.17
C GLN A 240 11.46 7.31 -0.30
N VAL A 241 10.61 6.50 0.35
CA VAL A 241 10.66 5.03 0.25
C VAL A 241 10.57 4.55 -1.20
N MET A 242 9.83 5.27 -2.07
CA MET A 242 9.64 4.89 -3.48
C MET A 242 10.90 5.10 -4.32
N ALA A 243 11.75 6.04 -3.94
CA ALA A 243 13.03 6.34 -4.58
C ALA A 243 14.23 5.69 -3.86
N HIS A 244 14.00 4.97 -2.75
CA HIS A 244 15.08 4.43 -1.95
C HIS A 244 15.72 3.20 -2.62
N PRO A 245 17.06 3.11 -2.72
CA PRO A 245 17.75 2.02 -3.44
C PRO A 245 17.41 0.63 -2.92
N GLN A 246 17.17 0.49 -1.61
CA GLN A 246 16.78 -0.79 -1.03
C GLN A 246 15.38 -1.24 -1.50
N THR A 247 14.45 -0.32 -1.76
CA THR A 247 13.14 -0.67 -2.29
C THR A 247 13.25 -1.36 -3.65
N SER A 248 14.07 -0.82 -4.55
CA SER A 248 14.35 -1.46 -5.85
C SER A 248 15.04 -2.82 -5.69
N ARG A 249 15.98 -2.96 -4.73
CA ARG A 249 16.65 -4.24 -4.46
C ARG A 249 15.69 -5.29 -3.93
N ILE A 250 14.81 -4.92 -2.98
CA ILE A 250 13.78 -5.81 -2.41
C ILE A 250 12.79 -6.22 -3.50
N LEU A 251 12.33 -5.26 -4.31
CA LEU A 251 11.44 -5.55 -5.44
C LEU A 251 12.10 -6.54 -6.40
N ARG A 252 13.36 -6.31 -6.79
CA ARG A 252 14.12 -7.21 -7.66
C ARG A 252 14.24 -8.61 -7.06
N GLY A 253 14.55 -8.72 -5.76
CA GLY A 253 14.58 -10.01 -5.05
C GLY A 253 13.23 -10.70 -5.10
N THR A 254 12.16 -9.99 -4.77
CA THR A 254 10.78 -10.53 -4.79
C THR A 254 10.37 -11.01 -6.18
N LEU A 255 10.77 -10.32 -7.25
CA LEU A 255 10.40 -10.67 -8.63
C LEU A 255 11.29 -11.79 -9.22
N ASN A 256 12.56 -11.90 -8.78
CA ASN A 256 13.52 -12.87 -9.30
C ASN A 256 13.47 -14.24 -8.60
N ASP A 257 12.72 -14.41 -7.52
CA ASP A 257 12.50 -15.72 -6.87
C ASP A 257 11.86 -16.78 -7.81
N ARG A 258 11.91 -16.53 -9.14
CA ARG A 258 11.56 -17.48 -10.21
C ARG A 258 12.53 -18.67 -10.31
N ILE A 259 13.72 -18.59 -9.69
CA ILE A 259 14.82 -19.50 -10.04
C ILE A 259 14.90 -20.71 -9.11
N ASN A 260 14.06 -20.78 -8.07
CA ASN A 260 14.16 -21.82 -7.05
C ASN A 260 12.84 -22.57 -6.74
N PHE A 261 12.00 -22.84 -7.77
CA PHE A 261 10.91 -23.83 -7.67
C PHE A 261 10.89 -24.72 -8.89
#